data_a6a4a4a05abe96277df4060b41b6035a
#
_entry.id   a6a4a4a05abe96277df4060b41b6035a
#
_cell.length_a   1.000
_cell.length_b   1.000
_cell.length_c   1.000
_cell.angle_alpha   90.00
_cell.angle_beta   90.00
_cell.angle_gamma   90.00
#
_symmetry.space_group_name_H-M   'P 1'
#
loop_
_entity.id
_entity.type
_entity.pdbx_description
1 polymer ?
#
loop_
_entity_poly.entity_id
_entity_poly.type
_entity_poly.pdbx_seq_one_letter_code
_entity_poly.pdbx_strand_id
1 'polypeptide(L)'
;MTGTNRDTVNEHVEARDLAPARSLEFTNIVASCKTKGQCDDSHKNQPLLLTPLMPECETEFIFKISGRIEGTTPKAIDAIKVLNLGDSERNNRALIEKRKQLSDSLLWANGIAPSEGLEDDDLLQAVIDELLTPVDGYLAPFAPVVANILKNWMTA
;
A
#
# COMPACT_ATOMS: atom_id res chain seq x y z
N MET A 1 4.57 2.72 -5.63
CA MET A 1 4.12 3.83 -6.50
C MET A 1 5.33 4.40 -7.20
N THR A 2 5.42 4.34 -8.50
CA THR A 2 6.40 5.07 -9.31
C THR A 2 5.92 6.52 -9.40
N GLY A 3 6.10 7.30 -8.31
CA GLY A 3 5.80 8.71 -8.36
C GLY A 3 6.88 9.43 -9.15
N THR A 4 6.54 9.88 -10.35
CA THR A 4 7.27 11.02 -10.92
C THR A 4 6.99 12.23 -10.03
N ASN A 5 7.90 13.20 -9.94
CA ASN A 5 7.70 14.45 -9.17
C ASN A 5 6.38 15.19 -9.48
N ARG A 6 5.64 14.77 -10.51
CA ARG A 6 4.35 15.34 -10.91
C ARG A 6 3.16 14.74 -10.17
N ASP A 7 3.29 13.49 -9.67
CA ASP A 7 2.18 12.70 -9.14
C ASP A 7 2.24 12.55 -7.61
N THR A 8 3.26 13.13 -6.98
CA THR A 8 3.46 13.07 -5.52
C THR A 8 3.58 14.46 -4.90
N VAL A 9 3.26 14.52 -3.62
CA VAL A 9 3.51 15.66 -2.72
C VAL A 9 4.35 15.21 -1.55
N ASN A 10 5.03 16.16 -0.89
CA ASN A 10 5.65 15.92 0.40
C ASN A 10 4.57 15.97 1.48
N GLU A 11 4.37 14.84 2.13
CA GLU A 11 3.40 14.66 3.21
C GLU A 11 4.11 14.62 4.55
N HIS A 12 3.55 15.29 5.55
CA HIS A 12 4.02 15.21 6.93
C HIS A 12 3.33 14.04 7.63
N VAL A 13 4.10 13.08 8.10
CA VAL A 13 3.59 11.92 8.84
C VAL A 13 2.88 12.36 10.13
N GLU A 14 3.49 13.28 10.88
CA GLU A 14 2.81 14.06 11.90
C GLU A 14 2.46 15.42 11.31
N ALA A 15 1.17 15.71 11.21
CA ALA A 15 0.68 16.93 10.61
C ALA A 15 1.31 18.17 11.25
N ARG A 16 1.60 19.20 10.43
CA ARG A 16 2.27 20.43 10.88
C ARG A 16 1.56 21.12 12.04
N ASP A 17 0.24 21.07 12.07
CA ASP A 17 -0.56 21.66 13.13
C ASP A 17 -0.43 20.91 14.46
N LEU A 18 -0.14 19.59 14.40
CA LEU A 18 0.08 18.76 15.58
C LEU A 18 1.53 18.78 16.07
N ALA A 19 2.48 18.91 15.15
CA ALA A 19 3.91 18.89 15.44
C ALA A 19 4.67 19.98 14.67
N PRO A 20 4.42 21.27 14.94
CA PRO A 20 5.03 22.37 14.18
C PRO A 20 6.56 22.38 14.24
N ALA A 21 7.15 21.93 15.34
CA ALA A 21 8.61 21.82 15.50
C ALA A 21 9.25 20.79 14.53
N ARG A 22 8.47 19.83 14.04
CA ARG A 22 8.92 18.77 13.12
C ARG A 22 8.65 19.07 11.64
N SER A 23 8.16 20.27 11.32
CA SER A 23 7.76 20.63 9.95
C SER A 23 8.89 20.58 8.93
N LEU A 24 10.15 20.71 9.35
CA LEU A 24 11.33 20.63 8.50
C LEU A 24 12.19 19.38 8.75
N GLU A 25 11.73 18.47 9.59
CA GLU A 25 12.44 17.21 9.84
C GLU A 25 12.21 16.23 8.70
N PHE A 26 13.30 15.77 8.08
CA PHE A 26 13.25 14.82 6.98
C PHE A 26 12.62 13.48 7.42
N THR A 27 12.80 13.11 8.68
CA THR A 27 12.19 11.93 9.30
C THR A 27 10.68 12.04 9.53
N ASN A 28 10.10 13.20 9.28
CA ASN A 28 8.67 13.46 9.33
C ASN A 28 8.04 13.66 7.94
N ILE A 29 8.81 13.46 6.85
CA ILE A 29 8.34 13.74 5.49
C ILE A 29 8.41 12.46 4.65
N VAL A 30 7.32 12.16 3.96
CA VAL A 30 7.21 11.04 3.02
C VAL A 30 6.59 11.51 1.70
N ALA A 31 6.82 10.74 0.63
CA ALA A 31 6.12 10.97 -0.63
C ALA A 31 4.69 10.41 -0.55
N SER A 32 3.71 11.24 -0.81
CA SER A 32 2.30 10.87 -0.84
C SER A 32 1.66 11.15 -2.19
N CYS A 33 0.57 10.48 -2.52
CA CYS A 33 -0.14 10.70 -3.79
C CYS A 33 -0.98 11.99 -3.74
N LYS A 34 -1.15 12.64 -4.89
CA LYS A 34 -1.99 13.85 -5.07
C LYS A 34 -3.46 13.56 -5.30
N THR A 35 -3.89 12.31 -5.18
CA THR A 35 -5.26 11.94 -5.50
C THR A 35 -6.22 12.51 -4.45
N LYS A 36 -7.23 13.26 -4.91
CA LYS A 36 -8.24 13.84 -4.05
C LYS A 36 -9.00 12.76 -3.26
N GLY A 37 -9.19 13.00 -1.97
CA GLY A 37 -9.94 12.12 -1.07
C GLY A 37 -9.16 10.90 -0.60
N GLN A 38 -7.84 10.83 -0.81
CA GLN A 38 -7.00 9.74 -0.27
C GLN A 38 -5.62 10.27 0.13
N CYS A 39 -4.88 9.48 0.91
CA CYS A 39 -3.53 9.77 1.40
C CYS A 39 -3.47 11.18 2.02
N ASP A 40 -2.60 12.08 1.53
CA ASP A 40 -2.43 13.45 2.01
C ASP A 40 -3.76 14.21 2.11
N ASP A 41 -4.55 14.21 1.03
CA ASP A 41 -5.84 14.94 1.00
C ASP A 41 -6.88 14.41 1.99
N SER A 42 -6.78 13.14 2.40
CA SER A 42 -7.62 12.53 3.44
C SER A 42 -7.04 12.70 4.83
N HIS A 43 -5.71 12.61 4.98
CA HIS A 43 -4.99 12.68 6.24
C HIS A 43 -5.21 14.03 6.96
N LYS A 44 -4.96 15.12 6.28
CA LYS A 44 -5.10 16.49 6.84
C LYS A 44 -4.35 16.62 8.17
N ASN A 45 -5.08 16.95 9.25
CA ASN A 45 -4.55 17.16 10.60
C ASN A 45 -4.90 16.01 11.55
N GLN A 46 -5.21 14.83 11.03
CA GLN A 46 -5.55 13.67 11.87
C GLN A 46 -4.27 12.98 12.35
N PRO A 47 -4.22 12.45 13.59
CA PRO A 47 -3.10 11.61 14.03
C PRO A 47 -3.02 10.35 13.17
N LEU A 48 -1.80 9.93 12.82
CA LEU A 48 -1.55 8.68 12.12
C LEU A 48 -0.76 7.74 13.03
N LEU A 49 -1.44 6.73 13.59
CA LEU A 49 -0.85 5.82 14.58
C LEU A 49 0.01 4.72 13.96
N LEU A 50 -0.21 4.39 12.69
CA LEU A 50 0.64 3.51 11.90
C LEU A 50 1.12 4.25 10.67
N THR A 51 2.41 4.46 10.56
CA THR A 51 3.03 5.29 9.53
C THR A 51 3.90 4.46 8.60
N PRO A 52 4.17 4.90 7.36
CA PRO A 52 5.03 4.17 6.44
C PRO A 52 6.51 4.12 6.88
N LEU A 53 6.88 4.81 7.97
CA LEU A 53 8.21 4.77 8.57
C LEU A 53 8.36 3.68 9.64
N MET A 54 7.25 3.02 10.01
CA MET A 54 7.22 1.95 11.00
C MET A 54 7.34 0.58 10.31
N PRO A 55 8.22 -0.32 10.76
CA PRO A 55 8.35 -1.67 10.17
C PRO A 55 7.02 -2.45 10.15
N GLU A 56 6.19 -2.26 11.16
CA GLU A 56 4.88 -2.91 11.30
C GLU A 56 3.92 -2.55 10.16
N CYS A 57 4.17 -1.46 9.44
CA CYS A 57 3.37 -1.06 8.28
C CYS A 57 3.35 -2.15 7.19
N GLU A 58 4.41 -2.96 7.08
CA GLU A 58 4.49 -4.05 6.10
C GLU A 58 3.68 -5.30 6.51
N THR A 59 3.44 -5.50 7.81
CA THR A 59 2.84 -6.73 8.35
C THR A 59 1.42 -6.52 8.89
N GLU A 60 1.06 -5.30 9.27
CA GLU A 60 -0.26 -5.02 9.84
C GLU A 60 -1.33 -4.70 8.80
N PHE A 61 -0.97 -4.55 7.53
CA PHE A 61 -1.91 -4.45 6.42
C PHE A 61 -1.98 -5.77 5.67
N ILE A 62 -3.21 -6.23 5.40
CA ILE A 62 -3.50 -7.37 4.53
C ILE A 62 -4.20 -6.87 3.28
N PHE A 63 -3.55 -7.04 2.14
CA PHE A 63 -4.17 -6.75 0.85
C PHE A 63 -4.90 -7.99 0.33
N LYS A 64 -6.10 -7.76 -0.18
CA LYS A 64 -6.95 -8.81 -0.77
C LYS A 64 -6.89 -8.76 -2.29
N ILE A 65 -7.03 -9.92 -2.91
CA ILE A 65 -7.13 -10.03 -4.38
C ILE A 65 -8.29 -9.19 -4.96
N SER A 66 -9.31 -8.92 -4.16
CA SER A 66 -10.40 -7.98 -4.51
C SER A 66 -9.96 -6.51 -4.61
N GLY A 67 -8.71 -6.18 -4.29
CA GLY A 67 -8.19 -4.83 -4.21
C GLY A 67 -8.47 -4.11 -2.89
N ARG A 68 -9.21 -4.71 -1.97
CA ARG A 68 -9.47 -4.18 -0.63
C ARG A 68 -8.24 -4.32 0.26
N ILE A 69 -8.24 -3.56 1.35
CA ILE A 69 -7.23 -3.64 2.40
C ILE A 69 -7.91 -3.87 3.75
N GLU A 70 -7.29 -4.67 4.60
CA GLU A 70 -7.70 -4.89 5.98
C GLU A 70 -6.54 -4.58 6.92
N GLY A 71 -6.85 -4.08 8.12
CA GLY A 71 -5.87 -3.88 9.18
C GLY A 71 -5.98 -5.00 10.21
N THR A 72 -4.86 -5.57 10.64
CA THR A 72 -4.80 -6.62 11.66
C THR A 72 -4.82 -6.07 13.08
N THR A 73 -4.55 -4.77 13.24
CA THR A 73 -4.50 -4.09 14.54
C THR A 73 -5.38 -2.84 14.54
N PRO A 74 -5.80 -2.34 15.73
CA PRO A 74 -6.56 -1.10 15.81
C PRO A 74 -5.87 0.09 15.14
N LYS A 75 -4.53 0.23 15.24
CA LYS A 75 -3.78 1.31 14.60
C LYS A 75 -3.76 1.18 13.07
N ALA A 76 -3.71 -0.05 12.54
CA ALA A 76 -3.80 -0.29 11.09
C ALA A 76 -5.21 0.01 10.55
N ILE A 77 -6.25 -0.40 11.28
CA ILE A 77 -7.65 -0.10 10.94
C ILE A 77 -7.89 1.41 10.94
N ASP A 78 -7.35 2.12 11.91
CA ASP A 78 -7.44 3.58 11.98
C ASP A 78 -6.70 4.24 10.81
N ALA A 79 -5.46 3.83 10.53
CA ALA A 79 -4.68 4.34 9.41
C ALA A 79 -5.37 4.15 8.05
N ILE A 80 -6.05 3.01 7.83
CA ILE A 80 -6.85 2.77 6.62
C ILE A 80 -7.95 3.82 6.48
N LYS A 81 -8.63 4.18 7.56
CA LYS A 81 -9.71 5.17 7.56
C LYS A 81 -9.17 6.59 7.37
N VAL A 82 -8.13 6.95 8.13
CA VAL A 82 -7.49 8.28 8.08
C VAL A 82 -6.97 8.58 6.68
N LEU A 83 -6.32 7.61 6.04
CA LEU A 83 -5.76 7.75 4.70
C LEU A 83 -6.73 7.38 3.57
N ASN A 84 -7.93 6.91 3.90
CA ASN A 84 -8.95 6.42 2.95
C ASN A 84 -8.37 5.41 1.94
N LEU A 85 -7.78 4.32 2.47
CA LEU A 85 -7.08 3.33 1.65
C LEU A 85 -8.00 2.28 0.99
N GLY A 86 -9.30 2.36 1.18
CA GLY A 86 -10.27 1.47 0.52
C GLY A 86 -10.42 0.10 1.19
N ASP A 87 -11.04 0.09 2.36
CA ASP A 87 -11.44 -1.10 3.11
C ASP A 87 -12.78 -1.67 2.61
N SER A 88 -13.63 -0.85 2.02
CA SER A 88 -14.94 -1.24 1.50
C SER A 88 -15.26 -0.51 0.19
N GLU A 89 -16.23 -1.03 -0.59
CA GLU A 89 -16.67 -0.40 -1.84
C GLU A 89 -17.26 1.00 -1.67
N ARG A 90 -17.67 1.34 -0.47
CA ARG A 90 -18.17 2.68 -0.13
C ARG A 90 -17.02 3.67 0.05
N ASN A 91 -15.86 3.17 0.39
CA ASN A 91 -14.66 3.95 0.68
C ASN A 91 -13.64 3.74 -0.44
N ASN A 92 -13.40 4.78 -1.23
CA ASN A 92 -12.38 4.82 -2.27
C ASN A 92 -12.43 3.65 -3.29
N ARG A 93 -13.60 3.43 -3.90
CA ARG A 93 -13.80 2.41 -4.93
C ARG A 93 -12.78 2.49 -6.06
N ALA A 94 -12.40 3.69 -6.48
CA ALA A 94 -11.43 3.87 -7.56
C ALA A 94 -10.04 3.30 -7.22
N LEU A 95 -9.58 3.44 -5.96
CA LEU A 95 -8.33 2.85 -5.51
C LEU A 95 -8.43 1.33 -5.42
N ILE A 96 -9.56 0.80 -4.95
CA ILE A 96 -9.81 -0.65 -4.89
C ILE A 96 -9.75 -1.25 -6.30
N GLU A 97 -10.48 -0.69 -7.25
CA GLU A 97 -10.52 -1.16 -8.64
C GLU A 97 -9.13 -1.06 -9.31
N LYS A 98 -8.43 0.07 -9.13
CA LYS A 98 -7.08 0.25 -9.66
C LYS A 98 -6.10 -0.78 -9.09
N ARG A 99 -6.16 -1.01 -7.77
CA ARG A 99 -5.31 -2.00 -7.10
C ARG A 99 -5.60 -3.40 -7.61
N LYS A 100 -6.90 -3.77 -7.72
CA LYS A 100 -7.32 -5.06 -8.28
C LYS A 100 -6.79 -5.26 -9.71
N GLN A 101 -7.02 -4.32 -10.61
CA GLN A 101 -6.59 -4.43 -12.01
C GLN A 101 -5.08 -4.61 -12.14
N LEU A 102 -4.29 -3.85 -11.38
CA LEU A 102 -2.84 -3.94 -11.43
C LEU A 102 -2.33 -5.22 -10.78
N SER A 103 -2.95 -5.69 -9.69
CA SER A 103 -2.63 -6.97 -9.08
C SER A 103 -2.94 -8.12 -10.04
N ASP A 104 -4.12 -8.14 -10.64
CA ASP A 104 -4.50 -9.15 -11.63
C ASP A 104 -3.51 -9.16 -12.81
N SER A 105 -3.11 -7.99 -13.31
CA SER A 105 -2.16 -7.88 -14.43
C SER A 105 -0.78 -8.45 -14.08
N LEU A 106 -0.28 -8.16 -12.87
CA LEU A 106 1.00 -8.70 -12.40
C LEU A 106 0.94 -10.21 -12.18
N LEU A 107 -0.14 -10.74 -11.62
CA LEU A 107 -0.33 -12.19 -11.44
C LEU A 107 -0.38 -12.91 -12.79
N TRP A 108 -1.16 -12.40 -13.76
CA TRP A 108 -1.21 -12.94 -15.10
C TRP A 108 0.15 -12.91 -15.82
N ALA A 109 0.91 -11.82 -15.66
CA ALA A 109 2.26 -11.72 -16.23
C ALA A 109 3.23 -12.78 -15.67
N ASN A 110 2.99 -13.25 -14.45
CA ASN A 110 3.73 -14.32 -13.80
C ASN A 110 3.08 -15.71 -13.94
N GLY A 111 2.09 -15.85 -14.83
CA GLY A 111 1.43 -17.12 -15.11
C GLY A 111 0.46 -17.60 -14.01
N ILE A 112 0.07 -16.73 -13.08
CA ILE A 112 -0.84 -17.05 -11.99
C ILE A 112 -2.24 -16.52 -12.32
N ALA A 113 -3.24 -17.41 -12.36
CA ALA A 113 -4.64 -17.01 -12.51
C ALA A 113 -5.18 -16.48 -11.18
N PRO A 114 -5.62 -15.21 -11.10
CA PRO A 114 -6.07 -14.60 -9.82
C PRO A 114 -7.24 -15.33 -9.15
N SER A 115 -8.05 -16.05 -9.93
CA SER A 115 -9.22 -16.80 -9.45
C SER A 115 -8.88 -18.20 -8.93
N GLU A 116 -7.76 -18.77 -9.35
CA GLU A 116 -7.36 -20.15 -9.03
C GLU A 116 -6.29 -20.18 -7.94
N GLY A 117 -5.51 -19.09 -7.84
CA GLY A 117 -4.36 -19.05 -6.94
C GLY A 117 -3.22 -19.98 -7.42
N LEU A 118 -2.33 -20.29 -6.52
CA LEU A 118 -1.23 -21.23 -6.71
C LEU A 118 -0.93 -21.88 -5.36
N GLU A 119 -0.88 -23.22 -5.32
CA GLU A 119 -0.63 -24.01 -4.10
C GLU A 119 0.86 -24.41 -3.94
N ASP A 120 1.75 -23.90 -4.79
CA ASP A 120 3.19 -24.19 -4.75
C ASP A 120 3.94 -23.03 -4.06
N ASP A 121 4.31 -23.22 -2.79
CA ASP A 121 4.97 -22.24 -1.97
C ASP A 121 6.35 -21.83 -2.52
N ASP A 122 7.11 -22.76 -3.10
CA ASP A 122 8.44 -22.45 -3.67
C ASP A 122 8.29 -21.56 -4.90
N LEU A 123 7.30 -21.80 -5.72
CA LEU A 123 7.01 -20.96 -6.89
C LEU A 123 6.43 -19.60 -6.45
N LEU A 124 5.55 -19.57 -5.46
CA LEU A 124 5.06 -18.31 -4.89
C LEU A 124 6.20 -17.46 -4.32
N GLN A 125 7.15 -18.07 -3.61
CA GLN A 125 8.31 -17.36 -3.10
C GLN A 125 9.19 -16.81 -4.21
N ALA A 126 9.45 -17.59 -5.27
CA ALA A 126 10.21 -17.12 -6.44
C ALA A 126 9.56 -15.91 -7.11
N VAL A 127 8.22 -15.91 -7.27
CA VAL A 127 7.47 -14.77 -7.82
C VAL A 127 7.55 -13.55 -6.89
N ILE A 128 7.45 -13.76 -5.56
CA ILE A 128 7.61 -12.67 -4.58
C ILE A 128 9.00 -12.02 -4.70
N ASP A 129 10.05 -12.82 -4.80
CA ASP A 129 11.42 -12.34 -4.90
C ASP A 129 11.64 -11.55 -6.20
N GLU A 130 11.08 -12.01 -7.31
CA GLU A 130 11.10 -11.29 -8.59
C GLU A 130 10.34 -9.96 -8.50
N LEU A 131 9.14 -9.95 -7.96
CA LEU A 131 8.32 -8.73 -7.78
C LEU A 131 9.00 -7.68 -6.90
N LEU A 132 9.76 -8.10 -5.90
CA LEU A 132 10.47 -7.22 -4.98
C LEU A 132 11.91 -6.88 -5.44
N THR A 133 12.34 -7.39 -6.60
CA THR A 133 13.61 -7.04 -7.21
C THR A 133 13.45 -5.79 -8.06
N PRO A 134 14.16 -4.68 -7.75
CA PRO A 134 14.06 -3.45 -8.52
C PRO A 134 14.65 -3.61 -9.93
N VAL A 135 13.96 -3.08 -10.94
CA VAL A 135 14.51 -2.90 -12.30
C VAL A 135 14.81 -1.41 -12.48
N ASP A 136 16.04 -1.08 -12.86
CA ASP A 136 16.53 0.31 -12.97
C ASP A 136 16.30 1.15 -11.70
N GLY A 137 16.36 0.51 -10.53
CA GLY A 137 16.15 1.15 -9.23
C GLY A 137 14.69 1.36 -8.83
N TYR A 138 13.72 0.80 -9.58
CA TYR A 138 12.29 0.94 -9.31
C TYR A 138 11.60 -0.42 -9.25
N LEU A 139 10.66 -0.56 -8.31
CA LEU A 139 9.72 -1.67 -8.30
C LEU A 139 8.58 -1.41 -9.29
N ALA A 140 8.01 -2.48 -9.83
CA ALA A 140 6.77 -2.38 -10.60
C ALA A 140 5.66 -1.76 -9.74
N PRO A 141 4.74 -0.96 -10.33
CA PRO A 141 3.61 -0.39 -9.58
C PRO A 141 2.81 -1.49 -8.88
N PHE A 142 2.54 -1.31 -7.58
CA PHE A 142 1.83 -2.27 -6.73
C PHE A 142 2.53 -3.62 -6.48
N ALA A 143 3.79 -3.82 -6.88
CA ALA A 143 4.54 -5.04 -6.58
C ALA A 143 4.52 -5.41 -5.07
N PRO A 144 4.73 -4.49 -4.11
CA PRO A 144 4.60 -4.82 -2.69
C PRO A 144 3.20 -5.26 -2.27
N VAL A 145 2.15 -4.77 -2.95
CA VAL A 145 0.76 -5.19 -2.69
C VAL A 145 0.55 -6.65 -3.14
N VAL A 146 1.03 -6.98 -4.35
CA VAL A 146 0.94 -8.36 -4.86
C VAL A 146 1.78 -9.30 -4.02
N ALA A 147 3.00 -8.93 -3.67
CA ALA A 147 3.84 -9.72 -2.77
C ALA A 147 3.15 -9.98 -1.40
N ASN A 148 2.44 -9.00 -0.84
CA ASN A 148 1.65 -9.21 0.39
C ASN A 148 0.50 -10.19 0.16
N ILE A 149 -0.22 -10.12 -0.97
CA ILE A 149 -1.27 -11.07 -1.33
C ILE A 149 -0.72 -12.50 -1.41
N LEU A 150 0.40 -12.68 -2.12
CA LEU A 150 1.04 -14.00 -2.29
C LEU A 150 1.54 -14.57 -0.96
N LYS A 151 2.15 -13.75 -0.10
CA LYS A 151 2.56 -14.17 1.26
C LYS A 151 1.38 -14.66 2.09
N ASN A 152 0.21 -14.03 1.96
CA ASN A 152 -0.99 -14.49 2.67
C ASN A 152 -1.53 -15.82 2.11
N TRP A 153 -1.28 -16.16 0.86
CA TRP A 153 -1.63 -17.47 0.31
C TRP A 153 -0.75 -18.60 0.86
N MET A 154 0.56 -18.35 1.04
CA MET A 154 1.50 -19.31 1.62
C MET A 154 1.19 -19.66 3.09
N THR A 155 0.49 -18.78 3.80
CA THR A 155 0.18 -18.95 5.24
C THR A 155 -1.24 -19.40 5.52
N ALA A 156 -2.05 -19.61 4.49
CA ALA A 156 -3.45 -20.02 4.60
C ALA A 156 -3.60 -21.52 4.49
#